data_ec234890a1db56c026961178d50e493f
#
_entry.id   ec234890a1db56c026961178d50e493f
#
_cell.length_a   1.000
_cell.length_b   1.000
_cell.length_c   1.000
_cell.angle_alpha   90.00
_cell.angle_beta   90.00
_cell.angle_gamma   90.00
#
_symmetry.space_group_name_H-M   'P 1'
#
loop_
_entity.id
_entity.type
_entity.pdbx_description
1 polymer ?
#
loop_
_entity_poly.entity_id
_entity_poly.type
_entity_poly.pdbx_seq_one_letter_code
_entity_poly.pdbx_strand_id
1 'polypeptide(L)'
;MNKVERIVQSVLYGSELPAPRELGDADFYTLRSDCYKQPCVCVLGVFDGLHEGHQGLLASAKKDAEARNVPLVAVTFLPDPVEVLFDGSPRRLLSGEDRLRALAAWGVDGILVHHFTRDFAALSATQYVEDKLLPSVSAVSVHVGSDFGLGAQGAEGSALLTSLGHKHGFEVHAHELFCSGGQKISATRIRDLLEQGKVEEAASLLGRWHFVSGVVKHGRGQGTGFGFPTANVSLDLRDCIPQDGVYACYVVHGATAWPAAVNVGKAPSFQSQTGPLLEANLLGFSGNLYDSEVQTVFVKRLRESKKFDSLEELKCAVRGNIDWVAQNLGTTSYNLGSGEVEDDN
;
A
#
# COMPACT_ATOMS: atom_id res chain seq x y z
N MET A 1 -19.05 5.10 7.18
CA MET A 1 -17.67 5.62 7.34
C MET A 1 -17.62 7.03 6.78
N ASN A 2 -17.23 8.00 7.60
CA ASN A 2 -17.12 9.41 7.19
C ASN A 2 -15.85 9.66 6.36
N LYS A 3 -15.65 10.91 5.85
CA LYS A 3 -14.49 11.25 5.01
C LYS A 3 -13.16 11.04 5.75
N VAL A 4 -13.08 11.49 7.00
CA VAL A 4 -11.86 11.38 7.81
C VAL A 4 -11.49 9.93 8.05
N GLU A 5 -12.45 9.10 8.44
CA GLU A 5 -12.24 7.65 8.62
C GLU A 5 -11.69 6.99 7.35
N ARG A 6 -12.20 7.38 6.17
CA ARG A 6 -11.71 6.85 4.89
C ARG A 6 -10.29 7.30 4.59
N ILE A 7 -9.92 8.55 4.93
CA ILE A 7 -8.55 9.04 4.76
C ILE A 7 -7.62 8.28 5.70
N VAL A 8 -7.98 8.19 6.99
CA VAL A 8 -7.20 7.47 8.03
C VAL A 8 -6.92 6.03 7.58
N GLN A 9 -7.97 5.32 7.15
CA GLN A 9 -7.82 3.94 6.67
C GLN A 9 -6.93 3.85 5.42
N SER A 10 -6.99 4.84 4.52
CA SER A 10 -6.22 4.81 3.28
C SER A 10 -4.74 5.03 3.53
N VAL A 11 -4.39 6.03 4.34
CA VAL A 11 -2.98 6.39 4.63
C VAL A 11 -2.38 5.61 5.80
N LEU A 12 -3.13 4.72 6.43
CA LEU A 12 -2.66 3.90 7.55
C LEU A 12 -2.18 4.76 8.74
N TYR A 13 -2.87 5.89 8.95
CA TYR A 13 -2.54 6.84 10.01
C TYR A 13 -2.55 6.17 11.39
N GLY A 14 -1.55 6.48 12.22
CA GLY A 14 -1.39 5.90 13.55
C GLY A 14 -0.85 4.47 13.57
N SER A 15 -0.50 3.89 12.41
CA SER A 15 0.09 2.55 12.31
C SER A 15 1.62 2.64 12.30
N GLU A 16 2.18 3.11 13.41
CA GLU A 16 3.63 3.13 13.59
C GLU A 16 4.16 1.71 13.81
N LEU A 17 5.34 1.45 13.24
CA LEU A 17 6.05 0.18 13.41
C LEU A 17 7.05 0.32 14.57
N PRO A 18 7.05 -0.60 15.53
CA PRO A 18 8.12 -0.67 16.53
C PRO A 18 9.43 -1.07 15.84
N ALA A 19 10.55 -0.87 16.54
CA ALA A 19 11.82 -1.42 16.09
C ALA A 19 11.73 -2.95 16.03
N PRO A 20 12.21 -3.59 14.94
CA PRO A 20 12.17 -5.04 14.81
C PRO A 20 13.21 -5.73 15.71
N ARG A 21 12.94 -6.99 16.00
CA ARG A 21 13.94 -7.93 16.48
C ARG A 21 14.63 -8.55 15.26
N GLU A 22 15.89 -8.25 15.07
CA GLU A 22 16.70 -8.83 13.99
C GLU A 22 17.00 -10.32 14.27
N LEU A 23 16.76 -11.17 13.27
CA LEU A 23 16.96 -12.63 13.33
C LEU A 23 18.02 -13.11 12.31
N GLY A 24 18.85 -12.19 11.81
CA GLY A 24 19.84 -12.45 10.77
C GLY A 24 19.27 -12.29 9.37
N ASP A 25 18.55 -13.28 8.86
CA ASP A 25 17.92 -13.24 7.52
C ASP A 25 16.41 -12.91 7.56
N ALA A 26 15.94 -12.49 8.71
CA ALA A 26 14.58 -12.03 8.93
C ALA A 26 14.50 -10.98 10.04
N ASP A 27 13.41 -10.20 10.04
CA ASP A 27 13.03 -9.25 11.08
C ASP A 27 11.69 -9.63 11.68
N PHE A 28 11.54 -9.55 13.00
CA PHE A 28 10.29 -9.78 13.68
C PHE A 28 9.79 -8.52 14.38
N TYR A 29 8.62 -8.03 13.98
CA TYR A 29 7.94 -6.89 14.58
C TYR A 29 6.89 -7.39 15.55
N THR A 30 7.01 -7.03 16.84
CA THR A 30 6.00 -7.29 17.87
C THR A 30 5.09 -6.07 17.98
N LEU A 31 3.81 -6.23 17.59
CA LEU A 31 2.90 -5.09 17.44
C LEU A 31 1.99 -4.86 18.66
N ARG A 32 1.55 -5.91 19.33
CA ARG A 32 0.57 -5.80 20.42
C ARG A 32 1.01 -6.42 21.73
N SER A 33 1.28 -7.71 21.75
CA SER A 33 1.80 -8.43 22.93
C SER A 33 3.09 -9.11 22.51
N ASP A 34 3.95 -9.48 23.47
CA ASP A 34 5.15 -10.26 23.09
C ASP A 34 4.73 -11.64 22.57
N CYS A 35 4.56 -11.72 21.25
CA CYS A 35 4.17 -12.93 20.53
C CYS A 35 5.36 -13.69 19.94
N TYR A 36 6.57 -13.17 20.10
CA TYR A 36 7.77 -13.84 19.59
C TYR A 36 8.00 -15.18 20.26
N LYS A 37 8.16 -16.25 19.47
CA LYS A 37 8.34 -17.63 19.92
C LYS A 37 7.16 -18.22 20.73
N GLN A 38 6.04 -17.54 20.85
CA GLN A 38 4.82 -18.14 21.39
C GLN A 38 4.12 -18.98 20.32
N PRO A 39 3.35 -20.03 20.70
CA PRO A 39 2.45 -20.68 19.75
C PRO A 39 1.57 -19.66 19.04
N CYS A 40 1.53 -19.69 17.71
CA CYS A 40 0.82 -18.68 16.92
C CYS A 40 0.15 -19.28 15.69
N VAL A 41 -0.88 -18.61 15.19
CA VAL A 41 -1.41 -18.82 13.85
C VAL A 41 -0.63 -17.92 12.90
N CYS A 42 -0.11 -18.50 11.83
CA CYS A 42 0.62 -17.77 10.79
C CYS A 42 -0.24 -17.58 9.53
N VAL A 43 -0.13 -16.41 8.91
CA VAL A 43 -0.67 -16.20 7.57
C VAL A 43 0.45 -15.76 6.64
N LEU A 44 0.66 -16.53 5.55
CA LEU A 44 1.78 -16.32 4.64
C LEU A 44 1.31 -15.66 3.35
N GLY A 45 2.02 -14.60 2.93
CA GLY A 45 1.76 -13.92 1.69
C GLY A 45 2.69 -12.73 1.43
N VAL A 46 2.72 -12.25 0.20
CA VAL A 46 3.43 -11.01 -0.16
C VAL A 46 2.66 -9.79 0.34
N PHE A 47 1.33 -9.85 0.33
CA PHE A 47 0.41 -8.80 0.78
C PHE A 47 0.54 -7.46 0.03
N ASP A 48 1.02 -7.46 -1.23
CA ASP A 48 1.08 -6.22 -1.99
C ASP A 48 -0.32 -5.61 -2.17
N GLY A 49 -0.44 -4.34 -1.79
CA GLY A 49 -1.70 -3.60 -1.77
C GLY A 49 -2.64 -3.95 -0.63
N LEU A 50 -2.45 -5.03 0.12
CA LEU A 50 -3.34 -5.53 1.19
C LEU A 50 -4.83 -5.45 0.78
N HIS A 51 -5.14 -5.89 -0.45
CA HIS A 51 -6.47 -5.85 -1.06
C HIS A 51 -7.47 -6.76 -0.34
N GLU A 52 -8.77 -6.63 -0.64
CA GLU A 52 -9.84 -7.38 0.03
C GLU A 52 -9.63 -8.91 0.03
N GLY A 53 -8.98 -9.46 -1.01
CA GLY A 53 -8.58 -10.87 -1.02
C GLY A 53 -7.59 -11.23 0.09
N HIS A 54 -6.59 -10.39 0.35
CA HIS A 54 -5.67 -10.56 1.46
C HIS A 54 -6.37 -10.36 2.81
N GLN A 55 -7.27 -9.36 2.91
CA GLN A 55 -8.02 -9.09 4.12
C GLN A 55 -8.94 -10.27 4.49
N GLY A 56 -9.56 -10.94 3.50
CA GLY A 56 -10.35 -12.13 3.73
C GLY A 56 -9.52 -13.32 4.24
N LEU A 57 -8.30 -13.50 3.71
CA LEU A 57 -7.35 -14.50 4.20
C LEU A 57 -6.94 -14.21 5.65
N LEU A 58 -6.57 -12.96 5.95
CA LEU A 58 -6.25 -12.50 7.31
C LEU A 58 -7.43 -12.69 8.26
N ALA A 59 -8.67 -12.39 7.84
CA ALA A 59 -9.86 -12.56 8.65
C ALA A 59 -10.12 -14.04 9.01
N SER A 60 -9.83 -14.96 8.10
CA SER A 60 -9.93 -16.40 8.34
C SER A 60 -8.87 -16.86 9.34
N ALA A 61 -7.62 -16.42 9.18
CA ALA A 61 -6.53 -16.72 10.10
C ALA A 61 -6.78 -16.12 11.51
N LYS A 62 -7.37 -14.92 11.59
CA LYS A 62 -7.72 -14.28 12.86
C LYS A 62 -8.75 -15.07 13.64
N LYS A 63 -9.79 -15.59 12.98
CA LYS A 63 -10.78 -16.45 13.62
C LYS A 63 -10.17 -17.72 14.19
N ASP A 64 -9.21 -18.34 13.48
CA ASP A 64 -8.48 -19.52 13.97
C ASP A 64 -7.59 -19.15 15.18
N ALA A 65 -6.89 -18.03 15.13
CA ALA A 65 -6.07 -17.52 16.24
C ALA A 65 -6.91 -17.25 17.50
N GLU A 66 -8.07 -16.60 17.34
CA GLU A 66 -9.02 -16.33 18.42
C GLU A 66 -9.58 -17.64 19.03
N ALA A 67 -9.96 -18.63 18.17
CA ALA A 67 -10.46 -19.91 18.64
C ALA A 67 -9.41 -20.71 19.42
N ARG A 68 -8.14 -20.57 19.10
CA ARG A 68 -7.00 -21.21 19.79
C ARG A 68 -6.46 -20.38 20.95
N ASN A 69 -6.91 -19.14 21.10
CA ASN A 69 -6.39 -18.16 22.06
C ASN A 69 -4.87 -17.98 21.94
N VAL A 70 -4.39 -17.79 20.69
CA VAL A 70 -2.99 -17.54 20.35
C VAL A 70 -2.87 -16.32 19.45
N PRO A 71 -1.70 -15.66 19.37
CA PRO A 71 -1.50 -14.52 18.49
C PRO A 71 -1.55 -14.89 17.00
N LEU A 72 -1.93 -13.90 16.18
CA LEU A 72 -1.86 -13.92 14.72
C LEU A 72 -0.58 -13.27 14.23
N VAL A 73 0.25 -14.00 13.50
CA VAL A 73 1.51 -13.52 12.92
C VAL A 73 1.41 -13.53 11.39
N ALA A 74 1.58 -12.36 10.77
CA ALA A 74 1.75 -12.27 9.33
C ALA A 74 3.20 -12.59 8.95
N VAL A 75 3.40 -13.44 7.94
CA VAL A 75 4.72 -13.77 7.40
C VAL A 75 4.79 -13.24 5.98
N THR A 76 5.75 -12.34 5.73
CA THR A 76 5.93 -11.68 4.44
C THR A 76 7.41 -11.57 4.06
N PHE A 77 7.69 -10.98 2.90
CA PHE A 77 9.02 -10.94 2.28
C PHE A 77 9.36 -9.51 1.85
N LEU A 78 10.58 -9.07 2.15
CA LEU A 78 11.14 -7.80 1.67
C LEU A 78 12.58 -7.99 1.17
N PRO A 79 12.91 -7.46 -0.03
CA PRO A 79 11.99 -6.89 -1.01
C PRO A 79 10.95 -7.90 -1.51
N ASP A 80 10.01 -7.45 -2.35
CA ASP A 80 9.02 -8.33 -2.96
C ASP A 80 9.73 -9.39 -3.82
N PRO A 81 9.34 -10.69 -3.75
CA PRO A 81 9.92 -11.75 -4.57
C PRO A 81 10.02 -11.42 -6.06
N VAL A 82 9.01 -10.75 -6.64
CA VAL A 82 9.04 -10.38 -8.05
C VAL A 82 10.10 -9.33 -8.36
N GLU A 83 10.43 -8.44 -7.42
CA GLU A 83 11.49 -7.43 -7.59
C GLU A 83 12.89 -8.06 -7.66
N VAL A 84 13.08 -9.20 -7.00
CA VAL A 84 14.38 -9.91 -6.97
C VAL A 84 14.54 -10.87 -8.13
N LEU A 85 13.45 -11.50 -8.55
CA LEU A 85 13.49 -12.61 -9.51
C LEU A 85 13.37 -12.15 -10.97
N PHE A 86 12.71 -11.01 -11.23
CA PHE A 86 12.38 -10.58 -12.59
C PHE A 86 12.86 -9.15 -12.85
N ASP A 87 13.64 -8.98 -13.92
CA ASP A 87 13.92 -7.66 -14.46
C ASP A 87 12.62 -7.10 -15.09
N GLY A 88 12.29 -5.84 -14.74
CA GLY A 88 11.02 -5.23 -15.16
C GLY A 88 9.81 -5.71 -14.38
N SER A 89 10.01 -6.01 -13.11
CA SER A 89 8.94 -6.37 -12.16
C SER A 89 7.76 -5.36 -12.18
N PRO A 90 6.52 -5.81 -11.97
CA PRO A 90 5.38 -4.92 -11.90
C PRO A 90 5.54 -3.91 -10.77
N ARG A 91 5.01 -2.69 -10.97
CA ARG A 91 5.03 -1.64 -9.96
C ARG A 91 4.26 -2.08 -8.72
N ARG A 92 4.80 -1.79 -7.52
CA ARG A 92 4.20 -2.15 -6.25
C ARG A 92 3.02 -1.25 -5.91
N LEU A 93 1.97 -1.81 -5.33
CA LEU A 93 0.81 -1.07 -4.85
C LEU A 93 1.06 -0.38 -3.51
N LEU A 94 1.97 -0.93 -2.69
CA LEU A 94 2.46 -0.36 -1.45
C LEU A 94 3.99 -0.47 -1.38
N SER A 95 4.65 0.54 -0.83
CA SER A 95 6.05 0.42 -0.43
C SER A 95 6.22 -0.72 0.57
N GLY A 96 7.46 -1.20 0.76
CA GLY A 96 7.70 -2.24 1.78
C GLY A 96 7.26 -1.79 3.17
N GLU A 97 7.56 -0.54 3.55
CA GLU A 97 7.15 0.03 4.83
C GLU A 97 5.64 0.21 4.95
N ASP A 98 4.98 0.77 3.92
CA ASP A 98 3.52 0.94 3.92
C ASP A 98 2.79 -0.40 3.99
N ARG A 99 3.37 -1.46 3.40
CA ARG A 99 2.82 -2.81 3.49
C ARG A 99 2.86 -3.36 4.92
N LEU A 100 3.95 -3.15 5.64
CA LEU A 100 4.05 -3.54 7.06
C LEU A 100 3.09 -2.70 7.91
N ARG A 101 2.99 -1.39 7.66
CA ARG A 101 2.01 -0.52 8.33
C ARG A 101 0.57 -0.97 8.04
N ALA A 102 0.27 -1.41 6.82
CA ALA A 102 -1.05 -1.93 6.47
C ALA A 102 -1.40 -3.21 7.24
N LEU A 103 -0.45 -4.13 7.40
CA LEU A 103 -0.63 -5.33 8.23
C LEU A 103 -0.84 -4.96 9.71
N ALA A 104 -0.06 -4.01 10.23
CA ALA A 104 -0.22 -3.50 11.60
C ALA A 104 -1.60 -2.84 11.82
N ALA A 105 -2.02 -1.98 10.89
CA ALA A 105 -3.34 -1.33 10.91
C ALA A 105 -4.49 -2.34 10.84
N TRP A 106 -4.32 -3.40 10.05
CA TRP A 106 -5.32 -4.46 9.94
C TRP A 106 -5.48 -5.22 11.26
N GLY A 107 -4.45 -5.29 12.07
CA GLY A 107 -4.53 -5.80 13.43
C GLY A 107 -3.97 -7.19 13.63
N VAL A 108 -2.88 -7.55 12.97
CA VAL A 108 -2.04 -8.70 13.34
C VAL A 108 -1.27 -8.39 14.64
N ASP A 109 -0.87 -9.42 15.37
CA ASP A 109 -0.15 -9.26 16.64
C ASP A 109 1.37 -9.19 16.42
N GLY A 110 1.85 -9.81 15.34
CA GLY A 110 3.25 -9.75 14.93
C GLY A 110 3.42 -9.86 13.42
N ILE A 111 4.59 -9.43 12.93
CA ILE A 111 4.98 -9.58 11.53
C ILE A 111 6.38 -10.19 11.48
N LEU A 112 6.51 -11.33 10.80
CA LEU A 112 7.79 -11.90 10.40
C LEU A 112 8.08 -11.47 8.96
N VAL A 113 9.21 -10.80 8.76
CA VAL A 113 9.66 -10.34 7.45
C VAL A 113 10.92 -11.10 7.07
N HIS A 114 10.86 -11.98 6.10
CA HIS A 114 12.06 -12.62 5.56
C HIS A 114 12.75 -11.68 4.55
N HIS A 115 14.08 -11.58 4.66
CA HIS A 115 14.90 -10.87 3.68
C HIS A 115 15.00 -11.72 2.42
N PHE A 116 14.22 -11.34 1.39
CA PHE A 116 14.15 -12.13 0.16
C PHE A 116 15.32 -11.82 -0.76
N THR A 117 16.15 -12.82 -0.98
CA THR A 117 17.33 -12.79 -1.85
C THR A 117 17.24 -13.87 -2.92
N ARG A 118 18.13 -13.86 -3.91
CA ARG A 118 18.22 -14.94 -4.90
C ARG A 118 18.56 -16.29 -4.23
N ASP A 119 19.39 -16.30 -3.19
CA ASP A 119 19.72 -17.51 -2.43
C ASP A 119 18.51 -18.00 -1.63
N PHE A 120 17.73 -17.08 -1.04
CA PHE A 120 16.47 -17.42 -0.38
C PHE A 120 15.47 -18.04 -1.37
N ALA A 121 15.37 -17.49 -2.57
CA ALA A 121 14.49 -18.00 -3.64
C ALA A 121 14.89 -19.40 -4.16
N ALA A 122 16.12 -19.82 -3.95
CA ALA A 122 16.62 -21.14 -4.34
C ALA A 122 16.29 -22.24 -3.31
N LEU A 123 15.78 -21.88 -2.12
CA LEU A 123 15.38 -22.85 -1.10
C LEU A 123 14.22 -23.71 -1.59
N SER A 124 14.28 -25.02 -1.30
CA SER A 124 13.10 -25.88 -1.43
C SER A 124 12.07 -25.51 -0.36
N ALA A 125 10.80 -25.92 -0.56
CA ALA A 125 9.77 -25.71 0.44
C ALA A 125 10.12 -26.34 1.80
N THR A 126 10.75 -27.52 1.79
CA THR A 126 11.22 -28.17 3.01
C THR A 126 12.27 -27.34 3.73
N GLN A 127 13.30 -26.86 3.01
CA GLN A 127 14.32 -26.00 3.59
C GLN A 127 13.73 -24.68 4.12
N TYR A 128 12.80 -24.06 3.38
CA TYR A 128 12.13 -22.86 3.87
C TYR A 128 11.39 -23.12 5.20
N VAL A 129 10.60 -24.18 5.27
CA VAL A 129 9.84 -24.50 6.50
C VAL A 129 10.77 -24.86 7.64
N GLU A 130 11.73 -25.77 7.43
CA GLU A 130 12.57 -26.32 8.48
C GLU A 130 13.68 -25.35 8.94
N ASP A 131 14.30 -24.60 8.01
CA ASP A 131 15.47 -23.78 8.29
C ASP A 131 15.13 -22.29 8.49
N LYS A 132 13.93 -21.82 8.05
CA LYS A 132 13.56 -20.40 8.09
C LYS A 132 12.30 -20.14 8.91
N LEU A 133 11.18 -20.79 8.56
CA LEU A 133 9.88 -20.50 9.19
C LEU A 133 9.85 -21.00 10.65
N LEU A 134 10.06 -22.29 10.89
CA LEU A 134 9.96 -22.89 12.22
C LEU A 134 11.00 -22.38 13.23
N PRO A 135 12.25 -22.06 12.84
CA PRO A 135 13.18 -21.40 13.76
C PRO A 135 12.74 -19.99 14.17
N SER A 136 11.94 -19.31 13.34
CA SER A 136 11.52 -17.92 13.57
C SER A 136 10.20 -17.81 14.34
N VAL A 137 9.27 -18.76 14.18
CA VAL A 137 7.94 -18.77 14.82
C VAL A 137 7.54 -20.18 15.28
N SER A 138 6.71 -20.25 16.31
CA SER A 138 6.11 -21.51 16.80
C SER A 138 4.71 -21.69 16.19
N ALA A 139 4.64 -21.96 14.87
CA ALA A 139 3.38 -22.09 14.17
C ALA A 139 2.58 -23.29 14.66
N VAL A 140 1.31 -23.11 15.07
CA VAL A 140 0.33 -24.18 15.33
C VAL A 140 -0.61 -24.34 14.16
N SER A 141 -0.79 -23.30 13.37
CA SER A 141 -1.59 -23.29 12.15
C SER A 141 -1.01 -22.29 11.14
N VAL A 142 -1.11 -22.62 9.85
CA VAL A 142 -0.60 -21.79 8.75
C VAL A 142 -1.69 -21.63 7.70
N HIS A 143 -2.03 -20.37 7.40
CA HIS A 143 -3.02 -19.99 6.40
C HIS A 143 -2.35 -19.44 5.15
N VAL A 144 -2.75 -19.93 3.98
CA VAL A 144 -2.23 -19.49 2.66
C VAL A 144 -3.37 -19.37 1.65
N GLY A 145 -3.18 -18.59 0.60
CA GLY A 145 -4.06 -18.64 -0.58
C GLY A 145 -3.88 -19.97 -1.33
N SER A 146 -4.90 -20.44 -2.02
CA SER A 146 -4.84 -21.69 -2.81
C SER A 146 -3.84 -21.63 -3.96
N ASP A 147 -3.46 -20.43 -4.39
CA ASP A 147 -2.44 -20.17 -5.42
C ASP A 147 -1.05 -19.82 -4.82
N PHE A 148 -0.87 -20.04 -3.51
CA PHE A 148 0.41 -19.79 -2.86
C PHE A 148 1.46 -20.77 -3.39
N GLY A 149 2.50 -20.22 -4.01
CA GLY A 149 3.67 -20.97 -4.46
C GLY A 149 4.75 -20.99 -3.37
N LEU A 150 5.32 -22.14 -3.11
CA LEU A 150 6.41 -22.36 -2.16
C LEU A 150 7.58 -23.04 -2.85
N GLY A 151 8.80 -22.83 -2.31
CA GLY A 151 10.02 -23.43 -2.84
C GLY A 151 10.52 -22.79 -4.13
N ALA A 152 11.60 -23.35 -4.68
CA ALA A 152 12.24 -22.83 -5.87
C ALA A 152 11.25 -22.64 -7.03
N GLN A 153 11.12 -21.40 -7.51
CA GLN A 153 10.20 -20.99 -8.59
C GLN A 153 8.69 -21.14 -8.26
N GLY A 154 8.31 -21.29 -6.97
CA GLY A 154 6.90 -21.46 -6.58
C GLY A 154 6.26 -22.78 -7.10
N ALA A 155 7.09 -23.75 -7.45
CA ALA A 155 6.65 -25.00 -8.05
C ALA A 155 5.98 -25.94 -7.06
N GLU A 156 6.20 -25.75 -5.76
CA GLU A 156 5.70 -26.58 -4.68
C GLU A 156 4.53 -25.87 -3.98
N GLY A 157 3.35 -26.41 -4.09
CA GLY A 157 2.12 -25.75 -3.62
C GLY A 157 1.71 -26.13 -2.19
N SER A 158 0.48 -25.76 -1.84
CA SER A 158 -0.13 -25.99 -0.52
C SER A 158 -0.14 -27.47 -0.08
N ALA A 159 -0.14 -28.43 -1.02
CA ALA A 159 -0.10 -29.86 -0.70
C ALA A 159 1.19 -30.29 0.00
N LEU A 160 2.36 -29.80 -0.44
CA LEU A 160 3.62 -30.07 0.23
C LEU A 160 3.68 -29.36 1.59
N LEU A 161 3.20 -28.13 1.68
CA LEU A 161 3.10 -27.41 2.95
C LEU A 161 2.23 -28.19 3.96
N THR A 162 1.12 -28.79 3.50
CA THR A 162 0.27 -29.65 4.32
C THR A 162 1.01 -30.90 4.81
N SER A 163 1.80 -31.54 3.95
CA SER A 163 2.61 -32.69 4.35
C SER A 163 3.66 -32.32 5.39
N LEU A 164 4.31 -31.16 5.24
CA LEU A 164 5.26 -30.62 6.21
C LEU A 164 4.56 -30.25 7.53
N GLY A 165 3.34 -29.71 7.46
CA GLY A 165 2.50 -29.45 8.62
C GLY A 165 2.26 -30.71 9.44
N HIS A 166 1.86 -31.82 8.81
CA HIS A 166 1.70 -33.10 9.48
C HIS A 166 3.00 -33.62 10.11
N LYS A 167 4.15 -33.45 9.41
CA LYS A 167 5.46 -33.86 9.92
C LYS A 167 5.89 -33.06 11.15
N HIS A 168 5.63 -31.77 11.17
CA HIS A 168 6.12 -30.83 12.19
C HIS A 168 5.06 -30.41 13.22
N GLY A 169 3.83 -30.91 13.11
CA GLY A 169 2.78 -30.71 14.12
C GLY A 169 2.05 -29.37 14.02
N PHE A 170 1.90 -28.79 12.81
CA PHE A 170 1.03 -27.64 12.56
C PHE A 170 -0.02 -27.93 11.49
N GLU A 171 -1.17 -27.28 11.58
CA GLU A 171 -2.23 -27.40 10.59
C GLU A 171 -1.99 -26.45 9.39
N VAL A 172 -2.50 -26.79 8.21
CA VAL A 172 -2.43 -25.94 7.02
C VAL A 172 -3.81 -25.72 6.43
N HIS A 173 -4.18 -24.46 6.24
CA HIS A 173 -5.43 -24.03 5.66
C HIS A 173 -5.19 -23.29 4.35
N ALA A 174 -5.47 -23.94 3.22
CA ALA A 174 -5.45 -23.32 1.90
C ALA A 174 -6.83 -22.72 1.60
N HIS A 175 -6.89 -21.40 1.40
CA HIS A 175 -8.13 -20.67 1.17
C HIS A 175 -8.37 -20.43 -0.32
N GLU A 176 -9.61 -20.62 -0.77
CA GLU A 176 -10.01 -20.22 -2.11
C GLU A 176 -9.83 -18.70 -2.32
N LEU A 177 -9.62 -18.34 -3.58
CA LEU A 177 -9.37 -16.95 -3.94
C LEU A 177 -10.65 -16.13 -3.86
N PHE A 178 -10.59 -15.00 -3.21
CA PHE A 178 -11.70 -14.06 -3.14
C PHE A 178 -11.98 -13.44 -4.50
N CYS A 179 -13.27 -13.35 -4.85
CA CYS A 179 -13.74 -12.82 -6.13
C CYS A 179 -14.66 -11.60 -5.95
N SER A 180 -14.58 -10.66 -6.88
CA SER A 180 -15.50 -9.54 -7.01
C SER A 180 -15.96 -9.43 -8.47
N GLY A 181 -17.29 -9.41 -8.70
CA GLY A 181 -17.86 -9.42 -10.04
C GLY A 181 -17.50 -10.66 -10.86
N GLY A 182 -17.35 -11.83 -10.21
CA GLY A 182 -16.99 -13.10 -10.86
C GLY A 182 -15.52 -13.24 -11.26
N GLN A 183 -14.67 -12.27 -10.91
CA GLN A 183 -13.23 -12.27 -11.18
C GLN A 183 -12.43 -12.24 -9.90
N LYS A 184 -11.27 -12.90 -9.89
CA LYS A 184 -10.32 -12.88 -8.77
C LYS A 184 -9.93 -11.45 -8.41
N ILE A 185 -9.90 -11.14 -7.11
CA ILE A 185 -9.28 -9.94 -6.58
C ILE A 185 -7.77 -10.21 -6.49
N SER A 186 -6.96 -9.39 -7.18
CA SER A 186 -5.51 -9.56 -7.21
C SER A 186 -4.78 -8.22 -7.41
N ALA A 187 -3.54 -8.15 -6.97
CA ALA A 187 -2.69 -6.99 -7.19
C ALA A 187 -2.54 -6.65 -8.69
N THR A 188 -2.45 -7.65 -9.56
CA THR A 188 -2.39 -7.45 -11.03
C THR A 188 -3.62 -6.71 -11.53
N ARG A 189 -4.83 -7.18 -11.20
CA ARG A 189 -6.08 -6.52 -11.62
C ARG A 189 -6.19 -5.08 -11.09
N ILE A 190 -5.69 -4.82 -9.88
CA ILE A 190 -5.69 -3.47 -9.32
C ILE A 190 -4.72 -2.56 -10.08
N ARG A 191 -3.51 -3.06 -10.43
CA ARG A 191 -2.56 -2.30 -11.27
C ARG A 191 -3.16 -1.97 -12.64
N ASP A 192 -3.81 -2.92 -13.29
CA ASP A 192 -4.48 -2.71 -14.59
C ASP A 192 -5.55 -1.61 -14.51
N LEU A 193 -6.31 -1.55 -13.40
CA LEU A 193 -7.30 -0.49 -13.16
C LEU A 193 -6.63 0.88 -12.96
N LEU A 194 -5.55 0.94 -12.18
CA LEU A 194 -4.79 2.16 -11.96
C LEU A 194 -4.13 2.65 -13.26
N GLU A 195 -3.57 1.77 -14.08
CA GLU A 195 -3.02 2.08 -15.39
C GLU A 195 -4.07 2.59 -16.40
N GLN A 196 -5.35 2.29 -16.17
CA GLN A 196 -6.49 2.83 -16.91
C GLN A 196 -7.08 4.10 -16.26
N GLY A 197 -6.53 4.56 -15.13
CA GLY A 197 -7.03 5.70 -14.36
C GLY A 197 -8.33 5.43 -13.60
N LYS A 198 -8.75 4.18 -13.46
CA LYS A 198 -9.97 3.75 -12.77
C LYS A 198 -9.75 3.62 -11.27
N VAL A 199 -9.39 4.73 -10.62
CA VAL A 199 -9.03 4.74 -9.20
C VAL A 199 -10.20 4.36 -8.27
N GLU A 200 -11.44 4.63 -8.67
CA GLU A 200 -12.65 4.30 -7.90
C GLU A 200 -12.91 2.77 -7.93
N GLU A 201 -12.70 2.12 -9.09
CA GLU A 201 -12.80 0.66 -9.20
C GLU A 201 -11.64 -0.04 -8.46
N ALA A 202 -10.41 0.50 -8.57
CA ALA A 202 -9.26 0.02 -7.80
C ALA A 202 -9.50 0.11 -6.29
N ALA A 203 -10.08 1.22 -5.82
CA ALA A 203 -10.44 1.42 -4.42
C ALA A 203 -11.44 0.37 -3.91
N SER A 204 -12.40 -0.03 -4.75
CA SER A 204 -13.37 -1.07 -4.39
C SER A 204 -12.75 -2.45 -4.18
N LEU A 205 -11.63 -2.75 -4.87
CA LEU A 205 -10.89 -4.00 -4.70
C LEU A 205 -9.86 -3.94 -3.55
N LEU A 206 -9.36 -2.73 -3.26
CA LEU A 206 -8.46 -2.49 -2.14
C LEU A 206 -9.19 -2.42 -0.78
N GLY A 207 -10.51 -2.13 -0.78
CA GLY A 207 -11.26 -1.80 0.43
C GLY A 207 -10.94 -0.41 0.99
N ARG A 208 -10.07 0.36 0.33
CA ARG A 208 -9.63 1.72 0.68
C ARG A 208 -9.22 2.48 -0.57
N TRP A 209 -9.07 3.80 -0.48
CA TRP A 209 -8.47 4.56 -1.58
C TRP A 209 -7.01 4.18 -1.79
N HIS A 210 -6.57 4.17 -3.04
CA HIS A 210 -5.16 4.02 -3.37
C HIS A 210 -4.40 5.28 -2.99
N PHE A 211 -3.20 5.12 -2.45
CA PHE A 211 -2.30 6.23 -2.16
C PHE A 211 -0.87 5.91 -2.59
N VAL A 212 -0.08 6.93 -2.75
CA VAL A 212 1.37 6.86 -2.94
C VAL A 212 2.07 7.82 -1.99
N SER A 213 3.22 7.41 -1.47
CA SER A 213 4.08 8.23 -0.61
C SER A 213 5.18 8.88 -1.45
N GLY A 214 5.52 10.14 -1.17
CA GLY A 214 6.58 10.83 -1.87
C GLY A 214 7.07 12.06 -1.13
N VAL A 215 8.18 12.62 -1.60
CA VAL A 215 8.82 13.80 -0.99
C VAL A 215 8.57 15.04 -1.84
N VAL A 216 8.14 16.12 -1.19
CA VAL A 216 7.92 17.40 -1.87
C VAL A 216 9.25 18.03 -2.24
N LYS A 217 9.46 18.30 -3.53
CA LYS A 217 10.68 18.88 -4.09
C LYS A 217 10.42 20.26 -4.71
N HIS A 218 11.48 21.06 -4.81
CA HIS A 218 11.42 22.32 -5.54
C HIS A 218 11.10 22.06 -7.02
N GLY A 219 10.02 22.65 -7.50
CA GLY A 219 9.61 22.64 -8.90
C GLY A 219 10.04 23.90 -9.64
N ARG A 220 9.57 24.06 -10.88
CA ARG A 220 9.86 25.24 -11.71
C ARG A 220 9.11 26.50 -11.28
N GLY A 221 8.22 26.44 -10.27
CA GLY A 221 7.44 27.57 -9.77
C GLY A 221 6.39 28.12 -10.75
N GLN A 222 6.09 27.44 -11.86
CA GLN A 222 5.17 27.93 -12.89
C GLN A 222 3.74 28.07 -12.36
N GLY A 223 3.29 27.17 -11.49
CA GLY A 223 1.95 27.23 -10.89
C GLY A 223 1.74 28.51 -10.07
N THR A 224 2.73 28.94 -9.31
CA THR A 224 2.69 30.18 -8.53
C THR A 224 2.54 31.41 -9.43
N GLY A 225 3.22 31.44 -10.57
CA GLY A 225 3.09 32.53 -11.56
C GLY A 225 1.70 32.62 -12.20
N PHE A 226 0.94 31.54 -12.19
CA PHE A 226 -0.44 31.50 -12.71
C PHE A 226 -1.52 31.65 -11.63
N GLY A 227 -1.14 31.82 -10.36
CA GLY A 227 -2.05 31.95 -9.21
C GLY A 227 -2.56 30.62 -8.64
N PHE A 228 -1.94 29.49 -9.00
CA PHE A 228 -2.26 28.15 -8.51
C PHE A 228 -0.99 27.49 -7.97
N PRO A 229 -0.54 27.83 -6.73
CA PRO A 229 0.65 27.21 -6.16
C PRO A 229 0.49 25.69 -6.06
N THR A 230 1.52 24.95 -6.47
CA THR A 230 1.52 23.49 -6.46
C THR A 230 2.74 22.94 -5.71
N ALA A 231 2.54 21.88 -4.92
CA ALA A 231 3.58 21.04 -4.40
C ALA A 231 3.98 20.00 -5.45
N ASN A 232 5.29 19.86 -5.68
CA ASN A 232 5.85 18.86 -6.59
C ASN A 232 6.25 17.63 -5.77
N VAL A 233 5.47 16.55 -5.84
CA VAL A 233 5.73 15.32 -5.09
C VAL A 233 6.49 14.35 -5.97
N SER A 234 7.74 14.06 -5.58
CA SER A 234 8.62 13.09 -6.24
C SER A 234 8.36 11.70 -5.67
N LEU A 235 8.12 10.72 -6.55
CA LEU A 235 7.77 9.34 -6.20
C LEU A 235 8.91 8.37 -6.55
N ASP A 236 8.89 7.19 -5.95
CA ASP A 236 9.71 6.06 -6.39
C ASP A 236 9.21 5.53 -7.74
N LEU A 237 10.15 5.20 -8.65
CA LEU A 237 9.83 4.63 -9.97
C LEU A 237 9.10 3.28 -9.88
N ARG A 238 9.25 2.59 -8.76
CA ARG A 238 8.61 1.30 -8.51
C ARG A 238 7.18 1.41 -8.01
N ASP A 239 6.70 2.60 -7.63
CA ASP A 239 5.34 2.77 -7.14
C ASP A 239 4.32 2.73 -8.29
N CYS A 240 3.19 2.07 -8.04
CA CYS A 240 2.08 2.03 -8.97
C CYS A 240 1.29 3.33 -8.87
N ILE A 241 1.50 4.23 -9.81
CA ILE A 241 0.73 5.48 -9.93
C ILE A 241 -0.40 5.31 -10.95
N PRO A 242 -1.53 5.99 -10.77
CA PRO A 242 -2.59 6.00 -11.77
C PRO A 242 -2.12 6.59 -13.12
N GLN A 243 -2.87 6.28 -14.18
CA GLN A 243 -2.67 6.84 -15.52
C GLN A 243 -2.54 8.36 -15.49
N ASP A 244 -1.77 8.93 -16.44
CA ASP A 244 -1.67 10.38 -16.64
C ASP A 244 -3.08 11.04 -16.69
N GLY A 245 -3.25 12.12 -15.92
CA GLY A 245 -4.54 12.80 -15.80
C GLY A 245 -4.59 13.75 -14.61
N VAL A 246 -5.77 14.32 -14.40
CA VAL A 246 -6.04 15.17 -13.22
C VAL A 246 -7.01 14.44 -12.29
N TYR A 247 -6.67 14.44 -11.02
CA TYR A 247 -7.37 13.71 -9.97
C TYR A 247 -7.79 14.62 -8.83
N ALA A 248 -8.95 14.33 -8.25
CA ALA A 248 -9.31 14.82 -6.92
C ALA A 248 -8.68 13.90 -5.88
N CYS A 249 -7.90 14.48 -4.97
CA CYS A 249 -7.09 13.77 -4.00
C CYS A 249 -7.19 14.41 -2.61
N TYR A 250 -6.70 13.68 -1.62
CA TYR A 250 -6.19 14.29 -0.39
C TYR A 250 -4.68 14.19 -0.37
N VAL A 251 -4.00 15.27 0.06
CA VAL A 251 -2.57 15.24 0.39
C VAL A 251 -2.44 15.25 1.90
N VAL A 252 -1.76 14.25 2.44
CA VAL A 252 -1.61 14.07 3.88
C VAL A 252 -0.17 14.29 4.29
N HIS A 253 0.03 15.12 5.31
CA HIS A 253 1.32 15.31 5.97
C HIS A 253 1.10 15.29 7.49
N GLY A 254 1.79 14.39 8.17
CA GLY A 254 1.56 14.16 9.61
C GLY A 254 0.10 13.80 9.90
N ALA A 255 -0.52 14.51 10.84
CA ALA A 255 -1.90 14.32 11.24
C ALA A 255 -2.92 15.12 10.42
N THR A 256 -2.51 15.80 9.36
CA THR A 256 -3.39 16.71 8.61
C THR A 256 -3.53 16.30 7.15
N ALA A 257 -4.76 16.32 6.65
CA ALA A 257 -5.11 16.02 5.26
C ALA A 257 -5.75 17.24 4.58
N TRP A 258 -5.26 17.63 3.43
CA TRP A 258 -5.81 18.72 2.61
C TRP A 258 -6.46 18.19 1.34
N PRO A 259 -7.66 18.65 0.97
CA PRO A 259 -8.20 18.41 -0.36
C PRO A 259 -7.26 18.99 -1.43
N ALA A 260 -7.06 18.29 -2.51
CA ALA A 260 -6.13 18.72 -3.55
C ALA A 260 -6.57 18.34 -4.96
N ALA A 261 -6.31 19.22 -5.92
CA ALA A 261 -6.34 18.88 -7.34
C ALA A 261 -4.92 18.49 -7.76
N VAL A 262 -4.76 17.24 -8.21
CA VAL A 262 -3.44 16.66 -8.50
C VAL A 262 -3.33 16.30 -9.97
N ASN A 263 -2.31 16.83 -10.62
CA ASN A 263 -1.91 16.43 -11.97
C ASN A 263 -0.87 15.30 -11.88
N VAL A 264 -1.20 14.17 -12.48
CA VAL A 264 -0.30 13.02 -12.69
C VAL A 264 0.21 13.12 -14.12
N GLY A 265 1.52 13.20 -14.29
CA GLY A 265 2.10 13.30 -15.62
C GLY A 265 3.59 12.98 -15.63
N LYS A 266 4.10 12.72 -16.83
CA LYS A 266 5.55 12.55 -17.03
C LYS A 266 6.23 13.91 -16.94
N ALA A 267 7.34 13.99 -16.18
CA ALA A 267 8.19 15.18 -16.19
C ALA A 267 8.63 15.49 -17.64
N PRO A 268 8.48 16.74 -18.14
CA PRO A 268 8.74 17.08 -19.54
C PRO A 268 10.21 17.10 -19.95
N SER A 269 11.15 16.51 -19.24
CA SER A 269 12.57 16.57 -19.58
C SER A 269 13.21 15.19 -19.71
N PHE A 270 13.75 14.95 -20.89
CA PHE A 270 14.45 13.74 -21.36
C PHE A 270 15.79 13.43 -20.65
N GLN A 271 16.18 14.11 -19.58
CA GLN A 271 17.53 14.01 -18.99
C GLN A 271 17.57 13.91 -17.46
N SER A 272 16.45 13.82 -16.74
CA SER A 272 16.48 13.62 -15.28
C SER A 272 16.18 12.18 -14.93
N GLN A 273 17.04 11.55 -14.13
CA GLN A 273 16.81 10.29 -13.40
C GLN A 273 15.73 10.47 -12.30
N THR A 274 14.92 11.51 -12.39
CA THR A 274 13.82 11.79 -11.46
C THR A 274 12.60 11.00 -11.90
N GLY A 275 12.05 10.23 -10.98
CA GLY A 275 10.83 9.45 -11.14
C GLY A 275 9.60 10.26 -11.57
N PRO A 276 8.42 9.61 -11.61
CA PRO A 276 7.17 10.30 -11.90
C PRO A 276 6.93 11.42 -10.89
N LEU A 277 6.33 12.51 -11.36
CA LEU A 277 6.07 13.71 -10.57
C LEU A 277 4.58 13.97 -10.49
N LEU A 278 4.09 14.22 -9.26
CA LEU A 278 2.77 14.74 -9.04
C LEU A 278 2.83 16.24 -8.77
N GLU A 279 1.96 17.02 -9.40
CA GLU A 279 1.79 18.44 -9.12
C GLU A 279 0.47 18.63 -8.39
N ALA A 280 0.52 18.87 -7.07
CA ALA A 280 -0.63 18.95 -6.18
C ALA A 280 -0.93 20.42 -5.81
N ASN A 281 -2.13 20.91 -6.18
CA ASN A 281 -2.69 22.15 -5.66
C ASN A 281 -3.54 21.84 -4.44
N LEU A 282 -3.02 22.16 -3.23
CA LEU A 282 -3.70 21.91 -1.96
C LEU A 282 -4.63 23.06 -1.61
N LEU A 283 -5.90 22.76 -1.31
CA LEU A 283 -6.90 23.75 -0.91
C LEU A 283 -6.81 23.97 0.61
N GLY A 284 -6.83 25.26 1.02
CA GLY A 284 -6.71 25.64 2.43
C GLY A 284 -5.33 25.46 3.03
N PHE A 285 -4.30 25.12 2.24
CA PHE A 285 -2.94 25.01 2.75
C PHE A 285 -2.19 26.33 2.69
N SER A 286 -1.59 26.69 3.80
CA SER A 286 -0.59 27.77 3.88
C SER A 286 0.64 27.26 4.65
N GLY A 287 1.82 27.41 4.08
CA GLY A 287 3.06 26.98 4.73
C GLY A 287 4.12 26.45 3.77
N ASN A 288 5.03 25.66 4.30
CA ASN A 288 6.14 25.06 3.57
C ASN A 288 6.12 23.54 3.74
N LEU A 289 6.07 22.81 2.62
CA LEU A 289 6.15 21.34 2.58
C LEU A 289 7.45 20.83 1.94
N TYR A 290 8.36 21.69 1.55
CA TYR A 290 9.60 21.24 0.92
C TYR A 290 10.37 20.26 1.81
N ASP A 291 10.88 19.21 1.17
CA ASP A 291 11.60 18.09 1.78
C ASP A 291 10.79 17.28 2.81
N SER A 292 9.48 17.57 2.93
CA SER A 292 8.57 16.74 3.72
C SER A 292 8.07 15.55 2.91
N GLU A 293 7.89 14.42 3.58
CA GLU A 293 7.18 13.27 3.05
C GLU A 293 5.68 13.52 3.16
N VAL A 294 4.96 13.25 2.07
CA VAL A 294 3.51 13.37 1.98
C VAL A 294 2.92 12.13 1.32
N GLN A 295 1.67 11.82 1.67
CA GLN A 295 0.89 10.77 1.02
C GLN A 295 -0.20 11.41 0.16
N THR A 296 -0.26 11.02 -1.11
CA THR A 296 -1.29 11.46 -2.05
C THR A 296 -2.33 10.36 -2.22
N VAL A 297 -3.55 10.59 -1.73
CA VAL A 297 -4.69 9.66 -1.73
C VAL A 297 -5.60 9.97 -2.90
N PHE A 298 -5.77 9.05 -3.84
CA PHE A 298 -6.55 9.23 -5.07
C PHE A 298 -8.01 8.89 -4.84
N VAL A 299 -8.89 9.90 -4.94
CA VAL A 299 -10.33 9.74 -4.70
C VAL A 299 -11.10 9.53 -6.00
N LYS A 300 -10.80 10.36 -7.03
CA LYS A 300 -11.52 10.34 -8.30
C LYS A 300 -10.70 10.90 -9.44
N ARG A 301 -10.80 10.29 -10.63
CA ARG A 301 -10.28 10.89 -11.86
C ARG A 301 -11.21 11.97 -12.37
N LEU A 302 -10.72 13.19 -12.53
CA LEU A 302 -11.51 14.34 -13.03
C LEU A 302 -11.48 14.41 -14.55
N ARG A 303 -10.31 14.20 -15.16
CA ARG A 303 -10.12 14.22 -16.61
C ARG A 303 -8.79 13.61 -17.03
N GLU A 304 -8.66 13.37 -18.32
CA GLU A 304 -7.39 13.02 -18.96
C GLU A 304 -6.44 14.24 -19.05
N SER A 305 -5.14 13.96 -19.16
CA SER A 305 -4.16 14.98 -19.54
C SER A 305 -4.43 15.42 -20.96
N LYS A 306 -4.45 16.75 -21.20
CA LYS A 306 -4.56 17.31 -22.54
C LYS A 306 -3.60 18.48 -22.71
N LYS A 307 -3.22 18.74 -23.95
CA LYS A 307 -2.56 19.99 -24.33
C LYS A 307 -3.60 21.09 -24.43
N PHE A 308 -3.22 22.32 -24.11
CA PHE A 308 -4.07 23.50 -24.22
C PHE A 308 -3.52 24.43 -25.29
N ASP A 309 -4.41 24.99 -26.08
CA ASP A 309 -4.03 25.89 -27.17
C ASP A 309 -3.77 27.33 -26.67
N SER A 310 -4.23 27.65 -25.47
CA SER A 310 -4.01 28.95 -24.86
C SER A 310 -3.84 28.85 -23.33
N LEU A 311 -3.20 29.88 -22.75
CA LEU A 311 -3.06 30.02 -21.31
C LEU A 311 -4.43 30.19 -20.61
N GLU A 312 -5.37 30.87 -21.25
CA GLU A 312 -6.71 31.07 -20.70
C GLU A 312 -7.51 29.77 -20.64
N GLU A 313 -7.38 28.91 -21.65
CA GLU A 313 -7.98 27.57 -21.63
C GLU A 313 -7.40 26.72 -20.51
N LEU A 314 -6.07 26.74 -20.31
CA LEU A 314 -5.40 26.07 -19.20
C LEU A 314 -5.93 26.55 -17.85
N LYS A 315 -5.98 27.89 -17.64
CA LYS A 315 -6.49 28.46 -16.38
C LYS A 315 -7.93 28.09 -16.11
N CYS A 316 -8.79 28.11 -17.13
CA CYS A 316 -10.19 27.73 -17.01
C CYS A 316 -10.33 26.25 -16.59
N ALA A 317 -9.57 25.36 -17.21
CA ALA A 317 -9.58 23.94 -16.88
C ALA A 317 -9.04 23.67 -15.45
N VAL A 318 -7.97 24.37 -15.03
CA VAL A 318 -7.44 24.25 -13.67
C VAL A 318 -8.45 24.74 -12.63
N ARG A 319 -9.08 25.88 -12.86
CA ARG A 319 -10.17 26.38 -11.97
C ARG A 319 -11.30 25.38 -11.86
N GLY A 320 -11.79 24.83 -12.96
CA GLY A 320 -12.84 23.82 -12.93
C GLY A 320 -12.48 22.55 -12.14
N ASN A 321 -11.20 22.14 -12.16
CA ASN A 321 -10.73 21.02 -11.32
C ASN A 321 -10.74 21.42 -9.82
N ILE A 322 -10.25 22.61 -9.50
CA ILE A 322 -10.22 23.16 -8.12
C ILE A 322 -11.65 23.31 -7.58
N ASP A 323 -12.55 23.88 -8.38
CA ASP A 323 -13.97 24.04 -8.02
C ASP A 323 -14.63 22.70 -7.73
N TRP A 324 -14.35 21.68 -8.55
CA TRP A 324 -14.85 20.33 -8.30
C TRP A 324 -14.34 19.77 -6.96
N VAL A 325 -13.05 19.90 -6.68
CA VAL A 325 -12.44 19.46 -5.41
C VAL A 325 -13.07 20.21 -4.24
N ALA A 326 -13.19 21.53 -4.31
CA ALA A 326 -13.79 22.36 -3.27
C ALA A 326 -15.25 21.94 -2.95
N GLN A 327 -16.04 21.67 -3.97
CA GLN A 327 -17.45 21.28 -3.83
C GLN A 327 -17.62 19.87 -3.24
N ASN A 328 -16.73 18.92 -3.59
CA ASN A 328 -16.91 17.51 -3.26
C ASN A 328 -16.03 17.03 -2.10
N LEU A 329 -14.81 17.56 -1.97
CA LEU A 329 -13.87 17.16 -0.92
C LEU A 329 -13.76 18.20 0.20
N GLY A 330 -14.06 19.46 -0.05
CA GLY A 330 -13.97 20.57 0.89
C GLY A 330 -12.86 21.56 0.52
N THR A 331 -12.76 22.65 1.29
CA THR A 331 -11.79 23.72 1.10
C THR A 331 -10.83 23.88 2.28
N THR A 332 -11.09 23.17 3.38
CA THR A 332 -10.32 23.20 4.63
C THR A 332 -9.65 21.87 4.90
N SER A 333 -8.68 21.86 5.78
CA SER A 333 -7.97 20.64 6.21
C SER A 333 -8.84 19.76 7.11
N TYR A 334 -8.42 18.50 7.26
CA TYR A 334 -8.99 17.51 8.17
C TYR A 334 -7.92 17.05 9.14
N ASN A 335 -8.19 17.15 10.44
CA ASN A 335 -7.32 16.59 11.48
C ASN A 335 -7.63 15.10 11.65
N LEU A 336 -6.65 14.24 11.34
CA LEU A 336 -6.79 12.78 11.39
C LEU A 336 -6.74 12.23 12.81
N GLY A 337 -6.12 12.97 13.75
CA GLY A 337 -5.99 12.56 15.15
C GLY A 337 -7.25 12.83 15.99
N SER A 338 -7.96 13.93 15.70
CA SER A 338 -9.20 14.29 16.42
C SER A 338 -10.46 13.79 15.72
N GLY A 339 -10.37 13.46 14.42
CA GLY A 339 -11.54 13.15 13.59
C GLY A 339 -12.38 14.39 13.22
N GLU A 340 -11.92 15.57 13.53
CA GLU A 340 -12.61 16.85 13.31
C GLU A 340 -12.13 17.54 12.03
N VAL A 341 -13.01 18.34 11.43
CA VAL A 341 -12.66 19.30 10.38
C VAL A 341 -12.11 20.53 11.08
N GLU A 342 -10.90 20.96 10.72
CA GLU A 342 -10.39 22.25 11.19
C GLU A 342 -11.12 23.35 10.40
N ASP A 343 -12.13 23.96 11.01
CA ASP A 343 -12.71 25.19 10.52
C ASP A 343 -11.69 26.33 10.76
N ASP A 344 -11.18 26.93 9.69
CA ASP A 344 -10.45 28.18 9.79
C ASP A 344 -11.36 29.29 10.33
N ASN A 345 -11.05 29.77 11.55
CA ASN A 345 -11.59 31.01 12.11
C ASN A 345 -10.94 32.21 11.49
#